data_8a05a2bd42ba1b62d50ce6e753622fe9
#
_entry.id   8a05a2bd42ba1b62d50ce6e753622fe9
#
_cell.length_a   1.000
_cell.length_b   1.000
_cell.length_c   1.000
_cell.angle_alpha   90.00
_cell.angle_beta   90.00
_cell.angle_gamma   90.00
#
_symmetry.space_group_name_H-M   'P 1'
#
loop_
_entity.id
_entity.type
_entity.pdbx_description
1 polymer ?
#
loop_
_entity_poly.entity_id
_entity_poly.type
_entity_poly.pdbx_seq_one_letter_code
_entity_poly.pdbx_strand_id
1 'polypeptide(L)'
;MPGMPAQALWLSVNPVNSQADERVDYSTQKPEALLERIIKASSNEGMVVADFFGGSGVAAAVAHKLGRKFVHGDANINSIQTARDRLVCAGAEFTMLRVRDGVRLFRNPVQTMDKLASLITGLNTDTSLDKRFWAGSIHDSQKGQMPVYLPNLLDSSSRVMDKTELNHIIREALPDLSNEVKQVIVYYIDVEDMEELRQFIHDENTQTDIEIELRDLKQVLDDVVMEDEATWTLSQVQEELFAKWQLKMLTFHSDYVMRKVLEFNLKGEQQHNKKKADGKKSSFKRIEISEEGLECIEWLSVDCINAQKDAPWHSDAEVKIEKTGTVTLNGTKTRQLWDCTITSDAKPLRLKVRNICGDETIYIL
;
A
#
# COMPACT_ATOMS: atom_id res chain seq x y z
N MET A 1 11.95 8.45 -50.22
CA MET A 1 13.05 9.35 -49.83
C MET A 1 13.70 8.75 -48.61
N PRO A 2 15.03 8.64 -48.55
CA PRO A 2 15.67 8.27 -47.30
C PRO A 2 15.34 9.35 -46.26
N GLY A 3 14.84 8.94 -45.12
CA GLY A 3 14.51 9.85 -44.00
C GLY A 3 15.72 10.61 -43.51
N MET A 4 15.53 11.81 -42.97
CA MET A 4 16.58 12.59 -42.36
C MET A 4 17.09 11.83 -41.11
N PRO A 5 18.40 11.73 -40.88
CA PRO A 5 18.92 11.05 -39.70
C PRO A 5 18.44 11.77 -38.41
N ALA A 6 18.19 11.00 -37.36
CA ALA A 6 17.76 11.52 -36.09
C ALA A 6 18.80 12.50 -35.56
N GLN A 7 18.38 13.71 -35.21
CA GLN A 7 19.26 14.75 -34.65
C GLN A 7 19.41 14.56 -33.15
N ALA A 8 20.60 14.81 -32.61
CA ALA A 8 20.85 14.78 -31.17
C ALA A 8 20.15 15.91 -30.39
N LEU A 9 19.79 17.00 -31.07
CA LEU A 9 19.11 18.15 -30.48
C LEU A 9 17.69 18.28 -31.05
N TRP A 10 16.69 18.26 -30.17
CA TRP A 10 15.26 18.30 -30.53
C TRP A 10 14.62 19.63 -30.15
N LEU A 11 14.85 20.66 -30.96
CA LEU A 11 14.33 22.03 -30.73
C LEU A 11 12.80 22.13 -30.89
N SER A 12 12.15 21.14 -31.50
CA SER A 12 10.70 21.12 -31.73
C SER A 12 9.90 20.54 -30.56
N VAL A 13 10.56 20.09 -29.49
CA VAL A 13 9.90 19.60 -28.28
C VAL A 13 10.07 20.64 -27.17
N ASN A 14 8.98 21.34 -26.85
CA ASN A 14 8.97 22.32 -25.78
C ASN A 14 8.69 21.67 -24.40
N PRO A 15 9.20 22.23 -23.30
CA PRO A 15 8.77 21.86 -21.95
C PRO A 15 7.26 22.01 -21.76
N VAL A 16 6.67 21.23 -20.87
CA VAL A 16 5.23 21.36 -20.52
C VAL A 16 4.98 22.75 -19.94
N ASN A 17 4.16 23.51 -20.62
CA ASN A 17 3.73 24.84 -20.18
C ASN A 17 2.80 24.73 -18.95
N SER A 18 2.77 25.74 -18.11
CA SER A 18 1.87 25.83 -16.95
C SER A 18 0.38 25.77 -17.29
N GLN A 19 0.01 26.09 -18.54
CA GLN A 19 -1.36 26.11 -19.05
C GLN A 19 -1.62 24.99 -20.09
N ALA A 20 -0.70 24.03 -20.23
CA ALA A 20 -0.87 22.94 -21.18
C ALA A 20 -1.95 21.95 -20.71
N ASP A 21 -2.84 21.51 -21.61
CA ASP A 21 -3.91 20.54 -21.32
C ASP A 21 -3.35 19.18 -20.82
N GLU A 22 -2.16 18.80 -21.30
CA GLU A 22 -1.45 17.59 -20.85
C GLU A 22 -0.90 17.67 -19.43
N ARG A 23 -0.92 18.87 -18.82
CA ARG A 23 -0.32 19.08 -17.50
C ARG A 23 -1.12 18.43 -16.40
N VAL A 24 -0.45 17.60 -15.61
CA VAL A 24 -0.91 17.13 -14.31
C VAL A 24 -0.02 17.75 -13.21
N ASP A 25 -0.49 17.80 -11.98
CA ASP A 25 0.26 18.37 -10.84
C ASP A 25 1.41 17.43 -10.41
N TYR A 26 2.34 17.20 -11.35
CA TYR A 26 3.53 16.38 -11.15
C TYR A 26 4.78 17.15 -11.60
N SER A 27 5.66 17.47 -10.65
CA SER A 27 6.76 18.45 -10.82
C SER A 27 7.77 18.07 -11.91
N THR A 28 7.95 16.77 -12.19
CA THR A 28 8.93 16.26 -13.16
C THR A 28 8.30 15.68 -14.42
N GLN A 29 7.06 16.05 -14.73
CA GLN A 29 6.36 15.59 -15.92
C GLN A 29 7.14 15.92 -17.18
N LYS A 30 7.28 14.93 -18.08
CA LYS A 30 7.86 15.11 -19.42
C LYS A 30 6.75 15.44 -20.41
N PRO A 31 7.06 16.20 -21.50
CA PRO A 31 6.10 16.47 -22.56
C PRO A 31 5.67 15.18 -23.29
N GLU A 32 4.38 15.06 -23.63
CA GLU A 32 3.89 13.93 -24.44
C GLU A 32 4.58 13.85 -25.80
N ALA A 33 4.87 14.97 -26.44
CA ALA A 33 5.57 15.03 -27.71
C ALA A 33 6.97 14.38 -27.67
N LEU A 34 7.66 14.42 -26.51
CA LEU A 34 8.94 13.75 -26.32
C LEU A 34 8.75 12.23 -26.35
N LEU A 35 7.82 11.73 -25.53
CA LEU A 35 7.55 10.30 -25.42
C LEU A 35 6.96 9.75 -26.72
N GLU A 36 6.12 10.51 -27.40
CA GLU A 36 5.57 10.15 -28.71
C GLU A 36 6.70 9.90 -29.76
N ARG A 37 7.67 10.79 -29.81
CA ARG A 37 8.84 10.63 -30.69
C ARG A 37 9.66 9.40 -30.35
N ILE A 38 9.96 9.18 -29.07
CA ILE A 38 10.75 8.03 -28.60
C ILE A 38 10.00 6.73 -28.92
N ILE A 39 8.72 6.63 -28.55
CA ILE A 39 7.92 5.42 -28.74
C ILE A 39 7.73 5.09 -30.20
N LYS A 40 7.46 6.08 -31.07
CA LYS A 40 7.35 5.87 -32.53
C LYS A 40 8.67 5.42 -33.15
N ALA A 41 9.80 5.91 -32.66
CA ALA A 41 11.12 5.54 -33.19
C ALA A 41 11.57 4.14 -32.75
N SER A 42 11.08 3.63 -31.59
CA SER A 42 11.59 2.41 -30.96
C SER A 42 10.59 1.24 -30.93
N SER A 43 9.34 1.46 -31.34
CA SER A 43 8.31 0.42 -31.29
C SER A 43 7.29 0.56 -32.44
N ASN A 44 6.59 -0.54 -32.74
CA ASN A 44 5.46 -0.58 -33.64
C ASN A 44 4.14 -0.73 -32.85
N GLU A 45 3.01 -0.49 -33.49
CA GLU A 45 1.68 -0.73 -32.95
C GLU A 45 1.54 -2.17 -32.43
N GLY A 46 0.84 -2.36 -31.31
CA GLY A 46 0.67 -3.67 -30.67
C GLY A 46 1.85 -4.12 -29.79
N MET A 47 3.03 -3.49 -29.88
CA MET A 47 4.18 -3.80 -29.02
C MET A 47 3.97 -3.28 -27.60
N VAL A 48 4.74 -3.83 -26.66
CA VAL A 48 4.73 -3.42 -25.25
C VAL A 48 5.77 -2.34 -25.01
N VAL A 49 5.34 -1.24 -24.40
CA VAL A 49 6.20 -0.17 -23.87
C VAL A 49 6.22 -0.29 -22.35
N ALA A 50 7.40 -0.43 -21.74
CA ALA A 50 7.56 -0.56 -20.31
C ALA A 50 8.35 0.62 -19.73
N ASP A 51 7.83 1.21 -18.62
CA ASP A 51 8.49 2.26 -17.87
C ASP A 51 8.35 1.95 -16.37
N PHE A 52 9.47 1.53 -15.74
CA PHE A 52 9.50 1.12 -14.33
C PHE A 52 9.79 2.29 -13.37
N PHE A 53 9.99 3.49 -13.88
CA PHE A 53 10.12 4.74 -13.14
C PHE A 53 9.17 5.78 -13.72
N GLY A 54 7.95 5.34 -14.02
CA GLY A 54 7.02 5.99 -14.92
C GLY A 54 6.44 7.32 -14.46
N GLY A 55 6.65 7.70 -13.19
CA GLY A 55 6.24 9.01 -12.65
C GLY A 55 4.77 9.33 -12.94
N SER A 56 4.51 10.44 -13.63
CA SER A 56 3.15 10.89 -13.98
C SER A 56 2.43 10.06 -15.05
N GLY A 57 3.01 8.94 -15.51
CA GLY A 57 2.37 8.03 -16.46
C GLY A 57 2.33 8.51 -17.92
N VAL A 58 3.16 9.48 -18.29
CA VAL A 58 3.17 10.00 -19.68
C VAL A 58 3.51 8.91 -20.70
N ALA A 59 4.51 8.05 -20.39
CA ALA A 59 4.90 6.96 -21.28
C ALA A 59 3.75 5.97 -21.53
N ALA A 60 3.02 5.59 -20.48
CA ALA A 60 1.86 4.70 -20.58
C ALA A 60 0.71 5.33 -21.37
N ALA A 61 0.37 6.61 -21.12
CA ALA A 61 -0.67 7.32 -21.81
C ALA A 61 -0.36 7.49 -23.31
N VAL A 62 0.88 7.86 -23.64
CA VAL A 62 1.31 7.98 -25.04
C VAL A 62 1.37 6.62 -25.72
N ALA A 63 1.82 5.56 -25.05
CA ALA A 63 1.79 4.21 -25.58
C ALA A 63 0.34 3.79 -25.93
N HIS A 64 -0.61 4.00 -25.01
CA HIS A 64 -2.03 3.76 -25.26
C HIS A 64 -2.55 4.55 -26.47
N LYS A 65 -2.32 5.86 -26.51
CA LYS A 65 -2.71 6.75 -27.61
C LYS A 65 -2.19 6.28 -28.98
N LEU A 66 -1.01 5.67 -29.00
CA LEU A 66 -0.37 5.18 -30.20
C LEU A 66 -0.69 3.70 -30.52
N GLY A 67 -1.62 3.06 -29.83
CA GLY A 67 -2.00 1.66 -30.04
C GLY A 67 -0.95 0.64 -29.55
N ARG A 68 -0.10 1.02 -28.57
CA ARG A 68 0.84 0.11 -27.91
C ARG A 68 0.24 -0.37 -26.61
N LYS A 69 0.63 -1.57 -26.19
CA LYS A 69 0.41 -2.04 -24.82
C LYS A 69 1.41 -1.36 -23.89
N PHE A 70 1.08 -1.22 -22.62
CA PHE A 70 1.99 -0.58 -21.65
C PHE A 70 2.13 -1.37 -20.37
N VAL A 71 3.30 -1.23 -19.77
CA VAL A 71 3.59 -1.63 -18.38
C VAL A 71 4.16 -0.40 -17.70
N HIS A 72 3.50 0.05 -16.63
CA HIS A 72 3.91 1.20 -15.83
C HIS A 72 4.20 0.77 -14.41
N GLY A 73 5.34 1.15 -13.87
CA GLY A 73 5.72 0.88 -12.49
C GLY A 73 6.33 2.12 -11.84
N ASP A 74 6.04 2.33 -10.57
CA ASP A 74 6.68 3.36 -9.74
C ASP A 74 6.57 2.96 -8.26
N ALA A 75 7.59 3.30 -7.47
CA ALA A 75 7.59 3.07 -6.04
C ALA A 75 6.76 4.11 -5.28
N ASN A 76 6.52 5.28 -5.88
CA ASN A 76 5.79 6.38 -5.26
C ASN A 76 4.30 6.26 -5.53
N ILE A 77 3.50 6.15 -4.47
CA ILE A 77 2.05 6.04 -4.56
C ILE A 77 1.40 7.22 -5.32
N ASN A 78 1.91 8.45 -5.13
CA ASN A 78 1.39 9.62 -5.84
C ASN A 78 1.64 9.53 -7.35
N SER A 79 2.76 8.93 -7.78
CA SER A 79 3.04 8.65 -9.18
C SER A 79 2.01 7.68 -9.76
N ILE A 80 1.77 6.58 -9.05
CA ILE A 80 0.78 5.56 -9.47
C ILE A 80 -0.63 6.16 -9.55
N GLN A 81 -1.03 6.97 -8.58
CA GLN A 81 -2.33 7.64 -8.59
C GLN A 81 -2.47 8.61 -9.77
N THR A 82 -1.44 9.42 -10.01
CA THR A 82 -1.43 10.37 -11.14
C THR A 82 -1.48 9.64 -12.49
N ALA A 83 -0.70 8.56 -12.64
CA ALA A 83 -0.71 7.73 -13.84
C ALA A 83 -2.07 7.06 -14.06
N ARG A 84 -2.68 6.52 -12.99
CA ARG A 84 -4.01 5.94 -13.02
C ARG A 84 -5.06 6.94 -13.51
N ASP A 85 -5.12 8.12 -12.89
CA ASP A 85 -6.08 9.15 -13.25
C ASP A 85 -5.93 9.60 -14.72
N ARG A 86 -4.68 9.73 -15.17
CA ARG A 86 -4.38 10.03 -16.58
C ARG A 86 -4.89 8.95 -17.52
N LEU A 87 -4.69 7.66 -17.18
CA LEU A 87 -5.12 6.53 -18.00
C LEU A 87 -6.65 6.38 -18.01
N VAL A 88 -7.32 6.62 -16.89
CA VAL A 88 -8.79 6.66 -16.79
C VAL A 88 -9.35 7.78 -17.68
N CYS A 89 -8.80 8.99 -17.60
CA CYS A 89 -9.21 10.11 -18.47
C CYS A 89 -8.95 9.82 -19.96
N ALA A 90 -7.95 9.00 -20.28
CA ALA A 90 -7.66 8.57 -21.66
C ALA A 90 -8.55 7.41 -22.13
N GLY A 91 -9.43 6.87 -21.29
CA GLY A 91 -10.28 5.72 -21.59
C GLY A 91 -9.49 4.41 -21.77
N ALA A 92 -8.32 4.30 -21.15
CA ALA A 92 -7.49 3.11 -21.22
C ALA A 92 -8.00 2.00 -20.31
N GLU A 93 -8.02 0.76 -20.80
CA GLU A 93 -8.23 -0.44 -19.99
C GLU A 93 -6.88 -0.91 -19.43
N PHE A 94 -6.83 -1.15 -18.11
CA PHE A 94 -5.61 -1.62 -17.43
C PHE A 94 -5.92 -2.34 -16.13
N THR A 95 -5.00 -3.20 -15.71
CA THR A 95 -5.03 -3.86 -14.41
C THR A 95 -3.99 -3.22 -13.49
N MET A 96 -4.40 -2.84 -12.29
CA MET A 96 -3.48 -2.38 -11.25
C MET A 96 -3.00 -3.57 -10.42
N LEU A 97 -1.68 -3.73 -10.35
CA LEU A 97 -1.03 -4.73 -9.52
C LEU A 97 -0.31 -4.03 -8.38
N ARG A 98 -0.36 -4.61 -7.20
CA ARG A 98 0.37 -4.15 -6.04
C ARG A 98 1.25 -5.26 -5.53
N VAL A 99 2.53 -4.95 -5.30
CA VAL A 99 3.41 -5.87 -4.58
C VAL A 99 2.92 -5.91 -3.13
N ARG A 100 2.48 -7.09 -2.68
CA ARG A 100 1.93 -7.29 -1.32
C ARG A 100 3.02 -7.42 -0.26
N ASP A 101 4.26 -7.62 -0.64
CA ASP A 101 5.35 -7.93 0.27
C ASP A 101 5.66 -6.78 1.24
N GLY A 102 5.55 -7.05 2.52
CA GLY A 102 6.10 -6.30 3.65
C GLY A 102 5.51 -4.91 3.93
N VAL A 103 4.99 -4.17 2.92
CA VAL A 103 4.53 -2.78 3.12
C VAL A 103 3.36 -2.69 4.10
N ARG A 104 2.46 -3.66 4.11
CA ARG A 104 1.32 -3.69 5.06
C ARG A 104 1.78 -3.93 6.49
N LEU A 105 2.78 -4.81 6.69
CA LEU A 105 3.38 -5.14 7.98
C LEU A 105 3.95 -3.93 8.72
N PHE A 106 4.56 -3.02 7.95
CA PHE A 106 5.26 -1.87 8.50
C PHE A 106 4.41 -0.61 8.63
N ARG A 107 3.14 -0.66 8.26
CA ARG A 107 2.22 0.48 8.42
C ARG A 107 1.96 0.82 9.87
N ASN A 108 1.83 -0.20 10.72
CA ASN A 108 1.52 -0.07 12.13
C ASN A 108 2.27 -1.11 12.99
N PRO A 109 3.61 -1.01 13.10
CA PRO A 109 4.42 -2.09 13.66
C PRO A 109 4.06 -2.42 15.11
N VAL A 110 3.74 -1.44 15.97
CA VAL A 110 3.38 -1.69 17.37
C VAL A 110 2.08 -2.48 17.47
N GLN A 111 1.01 -1.97 16.85
CA GLN A 111 -0.30 -2.65 16.87
C GLN A 111 -0.28 -3.98 16.13
N THR A 112 0.54 -4.06 15.07
CA THR A 112 0.73 -5.31 14.34
C THR A 112 1.40 -6.36 15.22
N MET A 113 2.40 -6.01 16.02
CA MET A 113 3.05 -6.93 16.97
C MET A 113 2.07 -7.43 18.04
N ASP A 114 1.28 -6.54 18.64
CA ASP A 114 0.30 -6.91 19.67
C ASP A 114 -0.76 -7.87 19.11
N LYS A 115 -1.26 -7.60 17.90
CA LYS A 115 -2.21 -8.48 17.23
C LYS A 115 -1.59 -9.80 16.77
N LEU A 116 -0.36 -9.78 16.26
CA LEU A 116 0.38 -10.99 15.89
C LEU A 116 0.44 -12.00 17.02
N ALA A 117 0.83 -11.55 18.20
CA ALA A 117 0.88 -12.41 19.36
C ALA A 117 -0.49 -13.05 19.68
N SER A 118 -1.59 -12.32 19.45
CA SER A 118 -2.96 -12.82 19.69
C SER A 118 -3.45 -13.79 18.59
N LEU A 119 -2.89 -13.76 17.39
CA LEU A 119 -3.31 -14.60 16.26
C LEU A 119 -2.52 -15.91 16.14
N ILE A 120 -1.35 -15.97 16.76
CA ILE A 120 -0.62 -17.23 16.84
C ILE A 120 -1.35 -18.15 17.79
N THR A 121 -2.03 -19.14 17.23
CA THR A 121 -2.86 -20.08 17.98
C THR A 121 -2.05 -20.77 19.08
N GLY A 122 -2.51 -20.62 20.33
CA GLY A 122 -1.89 -21.24 21.49
C GLY A 122 -0.65 -20.53 22.04
N LEU A 123 -0.29 -19.34 21.49
CA LEU A 123 0.81 -18.56 22.04
C LEU A 123 0.44 -17.99 23.43
N ASN A 124 1.20 -18.37 24.44
CA ASN A 124 1.16 -17.78 25.75
C ASN A 124 2.34 -16.82 25.92
N THR A 125 2.06 -15.55 26.14
CA THR A 125 3.07 -14.48 26.32
C THR A 125 3.50 -14.32 27.78
N ASP A 126 2.78 -14.92 28.73
CA ASP A 126 3.12 -14.91 30.15
C ASP A 126 4.00 -16.12 30.50
N THR A 127 5.28 -15.99 30.17
CA THR A 127 6.29 -17.05 30.36
C THR A 127 7.50 -16.51 31.11
N SER A 128 8.26 -17.41 31.72
CA SER A 128 9.55 -17.10 32.38
C SER A 128 10.72 -17.02 31.38
N LEU A 129 10.45 -17.08 30.08
CA LEU A 129 11.46 -17.02 29.02
C LEU A 129 12.07 -15.62 28.86
N ASP A 130 13.31 -15.56 28.39
CA ASP A 130 13.97 -14.29 28.11
C ASP A 130 13.23 -13.52 27.00
N LYS A 131 12.61 -12.41 27.38
CA LYS A 131 11.80 -11.55 26.47
C LYS A 131 12.62 -10.83 25.40
N ARG A 132 13.96 -10.88 25.46
CA ARG A 132 14.81 -10.35 24.38
C ARG A 132 14.70 -11.20 23.12
N PHE A 133 14.51 -12.51 23.28
CA PHE A 133 14.44 -13.48 22.19
C PHE A 133 13.02 -14.06 22.01
N TRP A 134 12.34 -14.34 23.11
CA TRP A 134 11.12 -15.11 23.06
C TRP A 134 9.88 -14.25 23.29
N ALA A 135 9.01 -14.19 22.30
CA ALA A 135 7.71 -13.51 22.42
C ALA A 135 6.73 -14.27 23.33
N GLY A 136 6.96 -15.56 23.52
CA GLY A 136 6.15 -16.42 24.35
C GLY A 136 6.46 -17.90 24.09
N SER A 137 5.52 -18.79 24.42
CA SER A 137 5.63 -20.23 24.12
C SER A 137 4.29 -20.82 23.73
N ILE A 138 4.34 -21.85 22.90
CA ILE A 138 3.21 -22.72 22.57
C ILE A 138 3.41 -24.03 23.31
N HIS A 139 2.34 -24.59 23.88
CA HIS A 139 2.38 -25.89 24.52
C HIS A 139 1.73 -26.94 23.62
N ASP A 140 2.51 -27.95 23.26
CA ASP A 140 2.06 -29.13 22.52
C ASP A 140 2.09 -30.36 23.42
N SER A 141 1.09 -31.24 23.30
CA SER A 141 0.95 -32.44 24.13
C SER A 141 2.06 -33.49 23.94
N GLN A 142 2.73 -33.47 22.79
CA GLN A 142 3.80 -34.42 22.48
C GLN A 142 5.20 -33.79 22.55
N LYS A 143 5.32 -32.51 22.15
CA LYS A 143 6.58 -31.79 22.05
C LYS A 143 6.88 -30.91 23.29
N GLY A 144 5.91 -30.75 24.20
CA GLY A 144 6.05 -29.94 25.40
C GLY A 144 5.97 -28.44 25.11
N GLN A 145 6.74 -27.67 25.87
CA GLN A 145 6.80 -26.22 25.70
C GLN A 145 7.73 -25.84 24.55
N MET A 146 7.20 -25.12 23.56
CA MET A 146 7.93 -24.64 22.38
C MET A 146 8.04 -23.11 22.45
N PRO A 147 9.21 -22.55 22.77
CA PRO A 147 9.45 -21.10 22.70
C PRO A 147 9.26 -20.57 21.29
N VAL A 148 8.73 -19.34 21.18
CA VAL A 148 8.40 -18.71 19.91
C VAL A 148 9.18 -17.41 19.78
N TYR A 149 10.00 -17.32 18.73
CA TYR A 149 10.66 -16.09 18.29
C TYR A 149 9.79 -15.36 17.27
N LEU A 150 9.64 -14.04 17.46
CA LEU A 150 8.99 -13.14 16.50
C LEU A 150 9.96 -12.02 16.11
N PRO A 151 10.11 -11.73 14.81
CA PRO A 151 10.95 -10.61 14.37
C PRO A 151 10.37 -9.28 14.87
N ASN A 152 11.25 -8.38 15.31
CA ASN A 152 10.84 -7.06 15.77
C ASN A 152 10.54 -6.14 14.58
N LEU A 153 9.26 -5.89 14.28
CA LEU A 153 8.83 -5.04 13.17
C LEU A 153 9.24 -3.55 13.33
N LEU A 154 9.65 -3.14 14.53
CA LEU A 154 10.14 -1.78 14.80
C LEU A 154 11.58 -1.60 14.35
N ASP A 155 12.34 -2.71 14.28
CA ASP A 155 13.72 -2.71 13.85
C ASP A 155 13.85 -3.15 12.39
N SER A 156 14.46 -2.29 11.57
CA SER A 156 14.68 -2.59 10.16
C SER A 156 15.69 -3.72 9.92
N SER A 157 16.57 -4.00 10.87
CA SER A 157 17.57 -5.07 10.77
C SER A 157 16.97 -6.46 10.94
N SER A 158 15.89 -6.61 11.69
CA SER A 158 15.22 -7.91 11.91
C SER A 158 14.20 -8.30 10.81
N ARG A 159 14.13 -7.54 9.73
CA ARG A 159 13.17 -7.80 8.62
C ARG A 159 13.55 -9.01 7.78
N VAL A 160 14.83 -9.20 7.55
CA VAL A 160 15.36 -10.33 6.80
C VAL A 160 16.03 -11.26 7.77
N MET A 161 15.54 -12.50 7.85
CA MET A 161 16.19 -13.55 8.61
C MET A 161 17.46 -13.96 7.85
N ASP A 162 18.60 -13.67 8.44
CA ASP A 162 19.91 -14.00 7.91
C ASP A 162 20.66 -14.94 8.86
N LYS A 163 21.87 -15.33 8.45
CA LYS A 163 22.75 -16.16 9.30
C LYS A 163 23.14 -15.47 10.61
N THR A 164 23.19 -14.15 10.63
CA THR A 164 23.59 -13.38 11.81
C THR A 164 22.52 -13.50 12.88
N GLU A 165 21.28 -13.27 12.51
CA GLU A 165 20.13 -13.39 13.43
C GLU A 165 19.94 -14.82 13.92
N LEU A 166 20.05 -15.82 13.02
CA LEU A 166 20.01 -17.22 13.41
C LEU A 166 21.17 -17.60 14.35
N ASN A 167 22.36 -17.07 14.12
CA ASN A 167 23.49 -17.32 14.99
C ASN A 167 23.27 -16.76 16.42
N HIS A 168 22.66 -15.58 16.53
CA HIS A 168 22.26 -15.04 17.82
C HIS A 168 21.25 -15.97 18.55
N ILE A 169 20.26 -16.47 17.84
CA ILE A 169 19.30 -17.42 18.41
C ILE A 169 20.00 -18.70 18.87
N ILE A 170 20.83 -19.29 18.01
CA ILE A 170 21.52 -20.57 18.28
C ILE A 170 22.50 -20.44 19.43
N ARG A 171 23.28 -19.36 19.49
CA ARG A 171 24.38 -19.24 20.47
C ARG A 171 23.99 -18.56 21.76
N GLU A 172 23.00 -17.69 21.75
CA GLU A 172 22.62 -16.91 22.93
C GLU A 172 21.27 -17.31 23.51
N ALA A 173 20.28 -17.67 22.66
CA ALA A 173 18.93 -17.95 23.13
C ALA A 173 18.67 -19.45 23.43
N LEU A 174 19.18 -20.37 22.63
CA LEU A 174 18.96 -21.81 22.85
C LEU A 174 19.65 -22.37 24.10
N PRO A 175 20.90 -22.00 24.44
CA PRO A 175 21.58 -22.54 25.62
C PRO A 175 20.92 -22.17 26.96
N ASP A 176 20.14 -21.06 26.98
CA ASP A 176 19.43 -20.61 28.18
C ASP A 176 18.07 -21.31 28.39
N LEU A 177 17.67 -22.17 27.45
CA LEU A 177 16.43 -22.91 27.55
C LEU A 177 16.59 -24.15 28.45
N SER A 178 15.48 -24.56 29.09
CA SER A 178 15.49 -25.77 29.91
C SER A 178 15.70 -27.02 29.06
N ASN A 179 16.29 -28.07 29.64
CA ASN A 179 16.52 -29.36 28.98
C ASN A 179 15.21 -30.08 28.54
N GLU A 180 14.06 -29.57 28.97
CA GLU A 180 12.76 -30.11 28.60
C GLU A 180 12.28 -29.59 27.24
N VAL A 181 12.88 -28.47 26.75
CA VAL A 181 12.56 -27.90 25.45
C VAL A 181 13.22 -28.72 24.35
N LYS A 182 12.40 -29.27 23.46
CA LYS A 182 12.88 -30.09 22.31
C LYS A 182 12.81 -29.35 20.99
N GLN A 183 11.99 -28.30 20.91
CA GLN A 183 11.76 -27.55 19.69
C GLN A 183 11.50 -26.09 19.99
N VAL A 184 11.96 -25.20 19.10
CA VAL A 184 11.61 -23.78 19.07
C VAL A 184 10.99 -23.42 17.72
N ILE A 185 10.11 -22.44 17.72
CA ILE A 185 9.49 -21.93 16.50
C ILE A 185 10.06 -20.55 16.25
N VAL A 186 10.66 -20.36 15.09
CA VAL A 186 11.24 -19.09 14.65
C VAL A 186 10.44 -18.58 13.45
N TYR A 187 9.66 -17.52 13.67
CA TYR A 187 8.97 -16.84 12.59
C TYR A 187 9.91 -15.88 11.86
N TYR A 188 9.79 -15.84 10.54
CA TYR A 188 10.51 -14.90 9.67
C TYR A 188 9.55 -14.15 8.75
N ILE A 189 9.97 -12.97 8.26
CA ILE A 189 9.21 -12.20 7.26
C ILE A 189 9.78 -12.44 5.88
N ASP A 190 11.08 -12.18 5.71
CA ASP A 190 11.82 -12.41 4.48
C ASP A 190 13.09 -13.20 4.78
N VAL A 191 13.56 -13.95 3.80
CA VAL A 191 14.82 -14.69 3.83
C VAL A 191 15.56 -14.47 2.51
N GLU A 192 16.89 -14.41 2.55
CA GLU A 192 17.69 -14.32 1.32
C GLU A 192 17.71 -15.66 0.58
N ASP A 193 18.03 -16.73 1.31
CA ASP A 193 18.06 -18.11 0.79
C ASP A 193 17.65 -19.10 1.89
N MET A 194 16.51 -19.77 1.69
CA MET A 194 15.97 -20.72 2.67
C MET A 194 16.81 -21.98 2.80
N GLU A 195 17.38 -22.47 1.70
CA GLU A 195 18.20 -23.68 1.73
C GLU A 195 19.52 -23.43 2.44
N GLU A 196 20.11 -22.26 2.21
CA GLU A 196 21.33 -21.82 2.89
C GLU A 196 21.12 -21.66 4.40
N LEU A 197 19.95 -21.12 4.82
CA LEU A 197 19.61 -21.00 6.25
C LEU A 197 19.38 -22.37 6.91
N ARG A 198 18.72 -23.31 6.23
CA ARG A 198 18.53 -24.67 6.75
C ARG A 198 19.85 -25.40 6.91
N GLN A 199 20.74 -25.27 5.93
CA GLN A 199 22.08 -25.85 6.03
C GLN A 199 22.87 -25.21 7.18
N PHE A 200 22.79 -23.89 7.34
CA PHE A 200 23.43 -23.18 8.45
C PHE A 200 22.91 -23.66 9.82
N ILE A 201 21.59 -23.83 9.98
CA ILE A 201 21.01 -24.38 11.20
C ILE A 201 21.57 -25.79 11.48
N HIS A 202 21.63 -26.64 10.47
CA HIS A 202 22.14 -28.00 10.61
C HIS A 202 23.63 -28.01 11.04
N ASP A 203 24.45 -27.13 10.48
CA ASP A 203 25.88 -27.09 10.72
C ASP A 203 26.23 -26.43 12.07
N GLU A 204 25.49 -25.40 12.49
CA GLU A 204 25.80 -24.60 13.70
C GLU A 204 25.07 -25.06 14.95
N ASN A 205 23.90 -25.69 14.83
CA ASN A 205 23.12 -26.21 15.97
C ASN A 205 23.63 -27.56 16.46
N THR A 206 24.92 -27.61 16.80
CA THR A 206 25.58 -28.82 17.28
C THR A 206 25.70 -28.91 18.79
N GLN A 207 25.38 -27.82 19.52
CA GLN A 207 25.51 -27.72 20.97
C GLN A 207 24.22 -28.07 21.71
N THR A 208 23.07 -28.08 21.03
CA THR A 208 21.77 -28.41 21.60
C THR A 208 21.05 -29.44 20.73
N ASP A 209 20.23 -30.29 21.37
CA ASP A 209 19.31 -31.21 20.68
C ASP A 209 17.96 -30.55 20.35
N ILE A 210 17.91 -29.21 20.38
CA ILE A 210 16.67 -28.44 20.14
C ILE A 210 16.46 -28.24 18.65
N GLU A 211 15.35 -28.70 18.12
CA GLU A 211 14.94 -28.49 16.72
C GLU A 211 14.50 -27.03 16.50
N ILE A 212 14.97 -26.40 15.43
CA ILE A 212 14.53 -25.07 15.03
C ILE A 212 13.57 -25.20 13.86
N GLU A 213 12.29 -24.87 14.07
CA GLU A 213 11.26 -24.84 13.05
C GLU A 213 11.10 -23.41 12.52
N LEU A 214 11.41 -23.19 11.23
CA LEU A 214 11.21 -21.92 10.56
C LEU A 214 9.78 -21.83 10.02
N ARG A 215 9.04 -20.75 10.37
CA ARG A 215 7.67 -20.49 9.89
C ARG A 215 7.57 -19.12 9.24
N ASP A 216 6.89 -19.08 8.09
CA ASP A 216 6.60 -17.82 7.39
C ASP A 216 5.51 -17.03 8.13
N LEU A 217 5.90 -15.86 8.65
CA LEU A 217 5.01 -14.97 9.37
C LEU A 217 3.94 -14.35 8.46
N LYS A 218 4.19 -14.26 7.16
CA LYS A 218 3.23 -13.71 6.18
C LYS A 218 1.93 -14.52 6.15
N GLN A 219 2.01 -15.82 6.38
CA GLN A 219 0.82 -16.70 6.45
C GLN A 219 -0.10 -16.37 7.64
N VAL A 220 0.48 -15.90 8.74
CA VAL A 220 -0.28 -15.46 9.92
C VAL A 220 -0.79 -14.03 9.74
N LEU A 221 -0.09 -13.24 8.93
CA LEU A 221 -0.31 -11.80 8.79
C LEU A 221 -1.39 -11.40 7.79
N ASP A 222 -1.78 -12.27 6.89
CA ASP A 222 -2.90 -11.99 5.98
C ASP A 222 -4.19 -11.72 6.77
N ASP A 223 -4.30 -12.26 8.01
CA ASP A 223 -5.43 -12.03 8.93
C ASP A 223 -5.24 -10.80 9.85
N VAL A 224 -4.02 -10.21 9.93
CA VAL A 224 -3.67 -9.14 10.90
C VAL A 224 -3.76 -7.73 10.32
N VAL A 225 -3.87 -7.61 8.99
CA VAL A 225 -3.92 -6.27 8.38
C VAL A 225 -5.15 -5.53 8.88
N MET A 226 -4.90 -4.49 9.71
CA MET A 226 -5.95 -3.53 10.06
C MET A 226 -6.40 -2.86 8.77
N GLU A 227 -7.54 -3.29 8.28
CA GLU A 227 -8.23 -2.60 7.20
C GLU A 227 -8.87 -1.34 7.78
N ASP A 228 -8.96 -0.29 6.96
CA ASP A 228 -9.74 0.87 7.33
C ASP A 228 -11.21 0.44 7.56
N GLU A 229 -11.87 1.01 8.55
CA GLU A 229 -13.27 0.72 8.87
C GLU A 229 -14.17 1.74 8.18
N ALA A 230 -15.28 1.28 7.60
CA ALA A 230 -16.25 2.16 6.97
C ALA A 230 -17.68 1.66 7.20
N THR A 231 -18.60 2.60 7.30
CA THR A 231 -20.03 2.31 7.29
C THR A 231 -20.73 3.07 6.18
N TRP A 232 -21.76 2.47 5.62
CA TRP A 232 -22.50 3.03 4.49
C TRP A 232 -23.96 2.57 4.49
N THR A 233 -24.76 3.25 3.66
CA THR A 233 -26.09 2.79 3.28
C THR A 233 -26.14 2.57 1.78
N LEU A 234 -26.90 1.57 1.34
CA LEU A 234 -27.12 1.26 -0.07
C LEU A 234 -28.63 1.34 -0.35
N SER A 235 -29.02 2.15 -1.31
CA SER A 235 -30.44 2.36 -1.67
C SER A 235 -30.57 2.54 -3.18
N GLN A 236 -31.79 2.37 -3.67
CA GLN A 236 -32.14 2.78 -5.03
C GLN A 236 -32.70 4.21 -5.01
N VAL A 237 -32.24 5.03 -5.91
CA VAL A 237 -32.72 6.39 -6.12
C VAL A 237 -33.24 6.54 -7.54
N GLN A 238 -34.35 7.29 -7.69
CA GLN A 238 -34.89 7.60 -9.01
C GLN A 238 -34.18 8.83 -9.55
N GLU A 239 -33.42 8.67 -10.61
CA GLU A 239 -32.85 9.78 -11.37
C GLU A 239 -33.52 9.85 -12.75
N GLU A 240 -34.27 10.91 -12.98
CA GLU A 240 -35.01 11.14 -14.23
C GLU A 240 -35.86 9.94 -14.68
N LEU A 241 -35.40 9.19 -15.69
CA LEU A 241 -36.13 8.07 -16.31
C LEU A 241 -35.65 6.69 -15.81
N PHE A 242 -34.53 6.62 -15.07
CA PHE A 242 -33.92 5.37 -14.66
C PHE A 242 -33.68 5.34 -13.15
N ALA A 243 -33.86 4.16 -12.56
CA ALA A 243 -33.45 3.91 -11.17
C ALA A 243 -31.96 3.60 -11.14
N LYS A 244 -31.21 4.29 -10.27
CA LYS A 244 -29.79 4.02 -9.98
C LYS A 244 -29.59 3.51 -8.58
N TRP A 245 -28.50 2.81 -8.37
CA TRP A 245 -28.04 2.46 -7.04
C TRP A 245 -27.17 3.58 -6.48
N GLN A 246 -27.44 3.99 -5.26
CA GLN A 246 -26.67 4.99 -4.53
C GLN A 246 -26.13 4.36 -3.26
N LEU A 247 -24.80 4.43 -3.12
CA LEU A 247 -24.11 4.12 -1.87
C LEU A 247 -23.72 5.43 -1.21
N LYS A 248 -24.14 5.64 0.03
CA LYS A 248 -23.80 6.81 0.83
C LYS A 248 -22.89 6.40 1.98
N MET A 249 -21.70 6.99 2.04
CA MET A 249 -20.77 6.81 3.16
C MET A 249 -21.32 7.52 4.39
N LEU A 250 -21.26 6.86 5.54
CA LEU A 250 -21.66 7.41 6.83
C LEU A 250 -20.45 7.71 7.71
N THR A 251 -19.54 6.74 7.85
CA THR A 251 -18.32 6.93 8.62
C THR A 251 -17.14 6.26 7.91
N PHE A 252 -15.95 6.78 8.17
CA PHE A 252 -14.70 6.18 7.72
C PHE A 252 -13.62 6.39 8.79
N HIS A 253 -13.00 5.31 9.24
CA HIS A 253 -11.95 5.35 10.23
C HIS A 253 -10.70 4.63 9.73
N SER A 254 -9.56 5.33 9.79
CA SER A 254 -8.25 4.81 9.42
C SER A 254 -7.23 5.14 10.50
N ASP A 255 -6.80 4.13 11.24
CA ASP A 255 -5.78 4.29 12.28
C ASP A 255 -4.47 4.84 11.70
N TYR A 256 -4.14 4.45 10.48
CA TYR A 256 -2.95 4.94 9.80
C TYR A 256 -3.02 6.44 9.50
N VAL A 257 -4.16 6.91 8.97
CA VAL A 257 -4.39 8.34 8.71
C VAL A 257 -4.35 9.12 10.02
N MET A 258 -5.05 8.65 11.05
CA MET A 258 -5.09 9.29 12.37
C MET A 258 -3.69 9.48 12.95
N ARG A 259 -2.85 8.44 12.89
CA ARG A 259 -1.46 8.51 13.35
C ARG A 259 -0.64 9.51 12.53
N LYS A 260 -0.78 9.52 11.19
CA LYS A 260 -0.07 10.48 10.32
C LYS A 260 -0.46 11.93 10.62
N VAL A 261 -1.74 12.18 10.87
CA VAL A 261 -2.24 13.50 11.28
C VAL A 261 -1.67 13.89 12.65
N LEU A 262 -1.64 12.96 13.61
CA LEU A 262 -1.04 13.20 14.92
C LEU A 262 0.46 13.55 14.82
N GLU A 263 1.22 12.76 14.06
CA GLU A 263 2.65 13.03 13.79
C GLU A 263 2.87 14.39 13.15
N PHE A 264 2.05 14.75 12.16
CA PHE A 264 2.09 16.06 11.50
C PHE A 264 1.80 17.21 12.48
N ASN A 265 0.76 17.06 13.29
CA ASN A 265 0.37 18.05 14.28
C ASN A 265 1.47 18.28 15.32
N LEU A 266 2.04 17.18 15.88
CA LEU A 266 3.14 17.27 16.85
C LEU A 266 4.39 17.96 16.26
N LYS A 267 4.81 17.57 15.06
CA LYS A 267 5.95 18.19 14.36
C LYS A 267 5.69 19.67 14.06
N GLY A 268 4.47 20.00 13.62
CA GLY A 268 4.07 21.38 13.32
C GLY A 268 4.09 22.26 14.56
N GLU A 269 3.56 21.78 15.68
CA GLU A 269 3.56 22.49 16.97
C GLU A 269 5.00 22.73 17.49
N GLN A 270 5.86 21.70 17.42
CA GLN A 270 7.26 21.84 17.82
C GLN A 270 8.00 22.89 16.98
N GLN A 271 7.82 22.88 15.66
CA GLN A 271 8.43 23.86 14.78
C GLN A 271 7.86 25.27 14.99
N HIS A 272 6.55 25.38 15.24
CA HIS A 272 5.89 26.65 15.55
C HIS A 272 6.44 27.26 16.84
N ASN A 273 6.53 26.47 17.90
CA ASN A 273 7.05 26.90 19.20
C ASN A 273 8.53 27.30 19.10
N LYS A 274 9.36 26.54 18.36
CA LYS A 274 10.76 26.88 18.13
C LYS A 274 10.89 28.21 17.39
N LYS A 275 10.12 28.44 16.32
CA LYS A 275 10.14 29.72 15.57
C LYS A 275 9.67 30.89 16.42
N LYS A 276 8.66 30.68 17.29
CA LYS A 276 8.16 31.70 18.22
C LYS A 276 9.22 32.06 19.26
N ALA A 277 9.95 31.08 19.79
CA ALA A 277 11.07 31.30 20.69
C ALA A 277 12.20 32.11 20.03
N ASP A 278 12.45 31.89 18.73
CA ASP A 278 13.43 32.63 17.92
C ASP A 278 12.92 34.01 17.44
N GLY A 279 11.74 34.49 17.89
CA GLY A 279 11.15 35.75 17.50
C GLY A 279 10.64 35.83 16.04
N LYS A 280 10.53 34.67 15.35
CA LYS A 280 10.06 34.59 13.96
C LYS A 280 8.55 34.39 13.89
N LYS A 281 7.91 35.03 12.89
CA LYS A 281 6.50 34.78 12.62
C LYS A 281 6.31 33.33 12.12
N SER A 282 5.39 32.63 12.73
CA SER A 282 4.99 31.29 12.29
C SER A 282 3.47 31.14 12.45
N SER A 283 2.81 30.65 11.42
CA SER A 283 1.41 30.23 11.49
C SER A 283 1.37 28.71 11.32
N PHE A 284 0.84 28.02 12.30
CA PHE A 284 0.56 26.58 12.20
C PHE A 284 -0.90 26.38 12.57
N LYS A 285 -1.64 25.66 11.73
CA LYS A 285 -3.00 25.24 12.02
C LYS A 285 -3.00 23.72 12.17
N ARG A 286 -3.48 23.26 13.31
CA ARG A 286 -3.66 21.84 13.58
C ARG A 286 -4.72 21.26 12.62
N ILE A 287 -4.48 20.04 12.14
CA ILE A 287 -5.47 19.26 11.40
C ILE A 287 -6.34 18.55 12.43
N GLU A 288 -7.64 18.73 12.32
CA GLU A 288 -8.66 18.03 13.11
C GLU A 288 -9.47 17.16 12.15
N ILE A 289 -9.77 15.94 12.56
CA ILE A 289 -10.60 15.00 11.81
C ILE A 289 -11.95 14.93 12.52
N SER A 290 -13.04 14.96 11.74
CA SER A 290 -14.40 14.84 12.26
C SER A 290 -14.66 13.46 12.83
N GLU A 291 -15.75 13.30 13.60
CA GLU A 291 -16.18 12.01 14.14
C GLU A 291 -16.56 11.02 13.02
N GLU A 292 -17.10 11.53 11.92
CA GLU A 292 -17.43 10.74 10.74
C GLU A 292 -16.19 10.33 9.94
N GLY A 293 -15.12 11.12 9.96
CA GLY A 293 -13.83 10.85 9.33
C GLY A 293 -13.84 10.83 7.79
N LEU A 294 -14.91 11.32 7.16
CA LEU A 294 -15.10 11.21 5.71
C LEU A 294 -14.10 12.05 4.91
N GLU A 295 -13.52 13.09 5.49
CA GLU A 295 -12.42 13.87 4.92
C GLU A 295 -11.11 13.08 4.76
N CYS A 296 -11.02 11.91 5.36
CA CYS A 296 -9.92 10.98 5.18
C CYS A 296 -10.01 10.16 3.90
N ILE A 297 -11.12 10.26 3.16
CA ILE A 297 -11.33 9.54 1.89
C ILE A 297 -10.85 10.42 0.73
N GLU A 298 -10.00 9.85 -0.13
CA GLU A 298 -9.55 10.48 -1.36
C GLU A 298 -10.31 10.00 -2.60
N TRP A 299 -10.68 8.70 -2.60
CA TRP A 299 -11.28 8.08 -3.77
C TRP A 299 -12.13 6.88 -3.40
N LEU A 300 -13.22 6.70 -4.15
CA LEU A 300 -14.17 5.61 -4.03
C LEU A 300 -14.38 4.98 -5.39
N SER A 301 -14.54 3.66 -5.43
CA SER A 301 -15.00 2.94 -6.62
C SER A 301 -15.89 1.79 -6.23
N VAL A 302 -16.86 1.48 -7.07
CA VAL A 302 -17.73 0.33 -6.92
C VAL A 302 -17.55 -0.66 -8.05
N ASP A 303 -17.64 -1.95 -7.71
CA ASP A 303 -17.64 -3.08 -8.63
C ASP A 303 -18.99 -3.78 -8.54
N CYS A 304 -19.69 -3.83 -9.67
CA CYS A 304 -21.02 -4.43 -9.79
C CYS A 304 -20.97 -5.84 -10.41
N ILE A 305 -19.78 -6.36 -10.73
CA ILE A 305 -19.60 -7.63 -11.45
C ILE A 305 -19.14 -8.74 -10.51
N ASN A 306 -18.14 -8.45 -9.68
CA ASN A 306 -17.48 -9.46 -8.85
C ASN A 306 -17.85 -9.29 -7.36
N ALA A 307 -18.31 -10.38 -6.74
CA ALA A 307 -18.61 -10.40 -5.30
C ALA A 307 -17.45 -10.91 -4.43
N GLN A 308 -16.44 -11.58 -5.01
CA GLN A 308 -15.32 -12.17 -4.27
C GLN A 308 -14.25 -11.11 -4.00
N LYS A 309 -13.78 -10.99 -2.76
CA LYS A 309 -12.81 -9.98 -2.32
C LYS A 309 -11.53 -9.97 -3.17
N ASP A 310 -11.02 -11.14 -3.52
CA ASP A 310 -9.75 -11.32 -4.24
C ASP A 310 -9.88 -11.35 -5.77
N ALA A 311 -11.13 -11.30 -6.30
CA ALA A 311 -11.33 -11.23 -7.75
C ALA A 311 -10.74 -9.92 -8.33
N PRO A 312 -10.31 -9.91 -9.59
CA PRO A 312 -9.86 -8.70 -10.27
C PRO A 312 -10.90 -7.58 -10.10
N TRP A 313 -10.42 -6.36 -9.87
CA TRP A 313 -11.29 -5.21 -9.66
C TRP A 313 -11.82 -4.70 -11.00
N HIS A 314 -13.15 -4.56 -11.10
CA HIS A 314 -13.81 -3.85 -12.18
C HIS A 314 -14.40 -2.54 -11.62
N SER A 315 -14.10 -1.41 -12.26
CA SER A 315 -14.58 -0.09 -11.82
C SER A 315 -15.80 0.31 -12.66
N ASP A 316 -17.00 0.05 -12.12
CA ASP A 316 -18.27 0.44 -12.78
C ASP A 316 -18.59 1.91 -12.57
N ALA A 317 -18.22 2.45 -11.41
CA ALA A 317 -18.28 3.88 -11.13
C ALA A 317 -17.15 4.27 -10.17
N GLU A 318 -16.70 5.52 -10.27
CA GLU A 318 -15.69 6.06 -9.37
C GLU A 318 -15.87 7.54 -9.09
N VAL A 319 -15.52 7.92 -7.86
CA VAL A 319 -15.52 9.30 -7.37
C VAL A 319 -14.15 9.60 -6.77
N LYS A 320 -13.47 10.61 -7.29
CA LYS A 320 -12.26 11.16 -6.68
C LYS A 320 -12.60 12.50 -6.03
N ILE A 321 -12.20 12.65 -4.77
CA ILE A 321 -12.41 13.86 -4.00
C ILE A 321 -11.14 14.72 -4.13
N GLU A 322 -11.27 15.90 -4.71
CA GLU A 322 -10.17 16.84 -4.88
C GLU A 322 -9.90 17.61 -3.57
N LYS A 323 -8.70 18.17 -3.44
CA LYS A 323 -8.30 18.96 -2.25
C LYS A 323 -9.25 20.13 -1.91
N THR A 324 -10.01 20.61 -2.90
CA THR A 324 -11.04 21.66 -2.74
C THR A 324 -12.38 21.13 -2.26
N GLY A 325 -12.52 19.80 -2.11
CA GLY A 325 -13.78 19.13 -1.81
C GLY A 325 -14.67 18.91 -3.04
N THR A 326 -14.28 19.39 -4.23
CA THR A 326 -14.99 19.09 -5.48
C THR A 326 -14.67 17.66 -5.96
N VAL A 327 -15.51 17.10 -6.81
CA VAL A 327 -15.35 15.71 -7.26
C VAL A 327 -15.00 15.61 -8.74
N THR A 328 -14.19 14.59 -9.04
CA THR A 328 -13.99 14.05 -10.39
C THR A 328 -14.78 12.74 -10.46
N LEU A 329 -15.77 12.68 -11.37
CA LEU A 329 -16.65 11.51 -11.57
C LEU A 329 -16.23 10.77 -12.81
N ASN A 330 -15.90 9.50 -12.71
CA ASN A 330 -15.46 8.64 -13.84
C ASN A 330 -14.41 9.34 -14.72
N GLY A 331 -13.40 9.96 -14.11
CA GLY A 331 -12.35 10.71 -14.79
C GLY A 331 -12.71 12.12 -15.24
N THR A 332 -13.99 12.54 -15.15
CA THR A 332 -14.44 13.87 -15.55
C THR A 332 -14.50 14.83 -14.36
N LYS A 333 -13.74 15.93 -14.40
CA LYS A 333 -13.75 16.95 -13.36
C LYS A 333 -15.07 17.70 -13.32
N THR A 334 -15.62 17.86 -12.12
CA THR A 334 -16.86 18.63 -11.88
C THR A 334 -16.59 19.84 -10.99
N ARG A 335 -17.61 20.68 -10.82
CA ARG A 335 -17.63 21.76 -9.82
C ARG A 335 -18.48 21.42 -8.60
N GLN A 336 -18.99 20.19 -8.56
CA GLN A 336 -19.84 19.72 -7.47
C GLN A 336 -18.98 19.39 -6.25
N LEU A 337 -19.44 19.77 -5.08
CA LEU A 337 -18.83 19.29 -3.83
C LEU A 337 -19.28 17.86 -3.59
N TRP A 338 -18.42 17.07 -2.98
CA TRP A 338 -18.77 15.71 -2.60
C TRP A 338 -19.90 15.69 -1.56
N ASP A 339 -20.91 14.92 -1.80
CA ASP A 339 -22.08 14.73 -0.95
C ASP A 339 -22.05 13.39 -0.18
N CYS A 340 -20.88 12.78 -0.09
CA CYS A 340 -20.62 11.48 0.53
C CYS A 340 -21.25 10.30 -0.22
N THR A 341 -21.61 10.47 -1.51
CA THR A 341 -22.27 9.42 -2.30
C THR A 341 -21.44 8.98 -3.50
N ILE A 342 -21.73 7.77 -3.97
CA ILE A 342 -21.34 7.23 -5.28
C ILE A 342 -22.52 6.51 -5.88
N THR A 343 -22.81 6.72 -7.16
CA THR A 343 -23.93 6.11 -7.88
C THR A 343 -23.47 5.16 -8.97
N SER A 344 -24.23 4.11 -9.23
CA SER A 344 -24.01 3.13 -10.29
C SER A 344 -25.33 2.68 -10.92
N ASP A 345 -25.26 2.23 -12.18
CA ASP A 345 -26.44 1.73 -12.89
C ASP A 345 -26.84 0.33 -12.40
N ALA A 346 -25.88 -0.52 -12.09
CA ALA A 346 -26.11 -1.85 -11.50
C ALA A 346 -25.85 -1.85 -10.00
N LYS A 347 -26.42 -2.86 -9.30
CA LYS A 347 -26.21 -3.04 -7.86
C LYS A 347 -24.75 -3.28 -7.54
N PRO A 348 -24.11 -2.43 -6.73
CA PRO A 348 -22.74 -2.66 -6.28
C PRO A 348 -22.64 -3.94 -5.46
N LEU A 349 -21.60 -4.72 -5.70
CA LEU A 349 -21.24 -5.94 -4.97
C LEU A 349 -20.03 -5.73 -4.08
N ARG A 350 -19.12 -4.82 -4.47
CA ARG A 350 -17.94 -4.43 -3.69
C ARG A 350 -17.75 -2.93 -3.74
N LEU A 351 -17.22 -2.39 -2.64
CA LEU A 351 -16.77 -1.01 -2.52
C LEU A 351 -15.26 -0.99 -2.29
N LYS A 352 -14.53 -0.19 -3.03
CA LYS A 352 -13.13 0.11 -2.77
C LYS A 352 -12.99 1.55 -2.34
N VAL A 353 -12.36 1.77 -1.20
CA VAL A 353 -12.08 3.09 -0.64
C VAL A 353 -10.58 3.30 -0.59
N ARG A 354 -10.11 4.45 -1.05
CA ARG A 354 -8.74 4.91 -0.88
C ARG A 354 -8.72 6.06 0.11
N ASN A 355 -7.87 5.96 1.13
CA ASN A 355 -7.68 7.04 2.08
C ASN A 355 -6.65 8.07 1.56
N ILE A 356 -6.57 9.24 2.20
CA ILE A 356 -5.66 10.34 1.84
C ILE A 356 -4.16 9.99 1.96
N CYS A 357 -3.82 8.87 2.60
CA CYS A 357 -2.47 8.32 2.64
C CYS A 357 -2.19 7.33 1.50
N GLY A 358 -3.19 7.07 0.63
CA GLY A 358 -3.09 6.23 -0.55
C GLY A 358 -3.34 4.74 -0.30
N ASP A 359 -3.78 4.35 0.91
CA ASP A 359 -4.16 2.97 1.19
C ASP A 359 -5.54 2.65 0.66
N GLU A 360 -5.71 1.45 0.14
CA GLU A 360 -6.97 0.97 -0.41
C GLU A 360 -7.51 -0.19 0.41
N THR A 361 -8.79 -0.12 0.74
CA THR A 361 -9.55 -1.18 1.41
C THR A 361 -10.74 -1.58 0.55
N ILE A 362 -11.01 -2.89 0.44
CA ILE A 362 -12.13 -3.45 -0.31
C ILE A 362 -13.13 -4.03 0.69
N TYR A 363 -14.38 -3.57 0.58
CA TYR A 363 -15.52 -4.04 1.34
C TYR A 363 -16.45 -4.83 0.43
N ILE A 364 -17.03 -5.91 0.95
CA ILE A 364 -18.12 -6.65 0.31
C ILE A 364 -19.44 -6.00 0.74
N LEU A 365 -20.34 -5.74 -0.22
CA LEU A 365 -21.61 -5.04 -0.02
C LEU A 365 -22.81 -5.98 0.12
#